data_a8601d557d4b5fabd71939d56c3ce5a8
#
_entry.id   a8601d557d4b5fabd71939d56c3ce5a8
#
_cell.length_a   1.000
_cell.length_b   1.000
_cell.length_c   1.000
_cell.angle_alpha   90.00
_cell.angle_beta   90.00
_cell.angle_gamma   90.00
#
_symmetry.space_group_name_H-M   'P 1'
#
loop_
_entity.id
_entity.type
_entity.pdbx_description
1 polymer ?
#
loop_
_entity_poly.entity_id
_entity_poly.type
_entity_poly.pdbx_seq_one_letter_code
_entity_poly.pdbx_strand_id
1 'polypeptide(L)'
;MAIKKVFLNPGHDPKLNGSGYAIDPGAVGSRSTEAEVCKKIGALVSQYLQAVGYETYIMQDDDLDAVCETANQWDADIFVSIHCNSAENPAAQGTETFTHTSAGPNSVSTKLANNINDQLVESLDLYDRGIKSANFWVLRKTDMPAVLVETAFINNPTEEDKLLNQTDEFARAIARGISDTAAQV
;
A
#
# COMPACT_ATOMS: atom_id res chain seq x y z
N MET A 1 -2.05 -5.26 21.51
CA MET A 1 -1.04 -4.19 21.26
C MET A 1 -1.80 -3.02 20.65
N ALA A 2 -1.66 -1.80 21.19
CA ALA A 2 -2.41 -0.69 20.61
C ALA A 2 -1.64 -0.12 19.41
N ILE A 3 -2.20 -0.21 18.23
CA ILE A 3 -1.62 0.41 17.02
C ILE A 3 -1.83 1.92 17.10
N LYS A 4 -0.75 2.69 17.07
CA LYS A 4 -0.75 4.16 17.05
C LYS A 4 0.16 4.75 15.97
N LYS A 5 1.28 4.08 15.70
CA LYS A 5 2.30 4.50 14.74
C LYS A 5 2.21 3.69 13.46
N VAL A 6 1.84 4.33 12.37
CA VAL A 6 1.67 3.70 11.06
C VAL A 6 2.72 4.23 10.09
N PHE A 7 3.60 3.34 9.62
CA PHE A 7 4.55 3.67 8.57
C PHE A 7 3.92 3.36 7.21
N LEU A 8 3.86 4.37 6.35
CA LEU A 8 3.31 4.29 5.00
C LEU A 8 4.44 4.38 3.99
N ASN A 9 4.56 3.38 3.15
CA ASN A 9 5.53 3.33 2.07
C ASN A 9 4.80 3.30 0.71
N PRO A 10 4.50 4.45 0.10
CA PRO A 10 4.13 4.49 -1.31
C PRO A 10 5.25 3.91 -2.15
N GLY A 11 4.94 2.96 -3.05
CA GLY A 11 5.95 2.28 -3.85
C GLY A 11 6.66 3.18 -4.85
N HIS A 12 7.86 2.78 -5.23
CA HIS A 12 8.69 3.41 -6.25
C HIS A 12 9.15 4.84 -5.91
N ASP A 13 9.84 5.53 -6.80
CA ASP A 13 10.32 6.92 -6.57
C ASP A 13 9.93 7.84 -7.73
N PRO A 14 8.96 8.76 -7.52
CA PRO A 14 8.55 9.71 -8.53
C PRO A 14 9.52 10.90 -8.69
N LYS A 15 10.59 10.98 -7.89
CA LYS A 15 11.58 12.06 -8.02
C LYS A 15 12.18 12.05 -9.42
N LEU A 16 12.38 13.24 -9.98
CA LEU A 16 12.95 13.37 -11.32
C LEU A 16 14.48 13.31 -11.25
N ASN A 17 15.08 12.52 -12.13
CA ASN A 17 16.52 12.54 -12.36
C ASN A 17 16.95 13.80 -13.14
N GLY A 18 18.25 13.97 -13.38
CA GLY A 18 18.81 15.13 -14.09
C GLY A 18 18.32 15.28 -15.55
N SER A 19 17.67 14.28 -16.13
CA SER A 19 17.06 14.32 -17.46
C SER A 19 15.55 14.54 -17.43
N GLY A 20 14.94 14.76 -16.26
CA GLY A 20 13.53 15.03 -16.08
C GLY A 20 12.61 13.80 -16.09
N TYR A 21 13.17 12.60 -15.97
CA TYR A 21 12.40 11.35 -15.83
C TYR A 21 12.37 10.88 -14.38
N ALA A 22 11.29 10.22 -13.96
CA ALA A 22 11.23 9.59 -12.65
C ALA A 22 12.39 8.60 -12.44
N ILE A 23 12.94 8.54 -11.23
CA ILE A 23 14.03 7.62 -10.88
C ILE A 23 13.53 6.19 -11.01
N ASP A 24 12.40 5.91 -10.38
CA ASP A 24 11.67 4.65 -10.51
C ASP A 24 10.16 4.93 -10.64
N PRO A 25 9.61 4.94 -11.86
CA PRO A 25 8.19 5.19 -12.06
C PRO A 25 7.30 4.01 -11.62
N GLY A 26 7.87 2.82 -11.39
CA GLY A 26 7.09 1.59 -11.24
C GLY A 26 6.38 1.21 -12.53
N ALA A 27 5.25 0.53 -12.43
CA ALA A 27 4.41 0.22 -13.57
C ALA A 27 3.86 1.50 -14.22
N VAL A 28 3.72 1.46 -15.54
CA VAL A 28 3.27 2.62 -16.34
C VAL A 28 1.92 2.31 -16.95
N GLY A 29 0.94 3.11 -16.59
CA GLY A 29 -0.38 3.12 -17.21
C GLY A 29 -0.41 3.97 -18.50
N SER A 30 -1.59 4.22 -19.00
CA SER A 30 -1.77 5.06 -20.20
C SER A 30 -1.70 6.57 -19.88
N ARG A 31 -1.98 6.97 -18.64
CA ARG A 31 -2.12 8.37 -18.18
C ARG A 31 -1.33 8.67 -16.90
N SER A 32 -0.74 7.67 -16.28
CA SER A 32 -0.13 7.79 -14.95
C SER A 32 1.00 6.80 -14.76
N THR A 33 1.80 7.02 -13.73
CA THR A 33 2.78 6.06 -13.22
C THR A 33 2.38 5.57 -11.85
N GLU A 34 2.79 4.36 -11.51
CA GLU A 34 2.52 3.76 -10.20
C GLU A 34 3.05 4.65 -9.08
N ALA A 35 4.29 5.15 -9.19
CA ALA A 35 4.89 6.02 -8.20
C ALA A 35 4.05 7.27 -7.89
N GLU A 36 3.45 7.91 -8.92
CA GLU A 36 2.61 9.09 -8.74
C GLU A 36 1.26 8.76 -8.09
N VAL A 37 0.65 7.63 -8.49
CA VAL A 37 -0.62 7.17 -7.92
C VAL A 37 -0.43 6.79 -6.45
N CYS A 38 0.59 5.96 -6.15
CA CYS A 38 0.91 5.53 -4.79
C CYS A 38 1.22 6.71 -3.87
N LYS A 39 1.94 7.72 -4.37
CA LYS A 39 2.23 8.97 -3.64
C LYS A 39 0.94 9.68 -3.20
N LYS A 40 -0.02 9.82 -4.11
CA LYS A 40 -1.29 10.50 -3.82
C LYS A 40 -2.12 9.72 -2.81
N ILE A 41 -2.25 8.39 -3.02
CA ILE A 41 -2.99 7.52 -2.09
C ILE A 41 -2.34 7.57 -0.70
N GLY A 42 -1.02 7.37 -0.60
CA GLY A 42 -0.32 7.37 0.68
C GLY A 42 -0.44 8.68 1.47
N ALA A 43 -0.39 9.83 0.77
CA ALA A 43 -0.60 11.13 1.39
C ALA A 43 -2.01 11.28 1.97
N LEU A 44 -3.04 10.82 1.25
CA LEU A 44 -4.43 10.86 1.73
C LEU A 44 -4.67 9.87 2.88
N VAL A 45 -4.12 8.65 2.80
CA VAL A 45 -4.16 7.68 3.92
C VAL A 45 -3.62 8.30 5.19
N SER A 46 -2.45 8.96 5.10
CA SER A 46 -1.85 9.65 6.25
C SER A 46 -2.78 10.71 6.82
N GLN A 47 -3.40 11.55 5.98
CA GLN A 47 -4.34 12.57 6.44
C GLN A 47 -5.53 11.97 7.19
N TYR A 48 -6.13 10.89 6.66
CA TYR A 48 -7.25 10.21 7.33
C TYR A 48 -6.86 9.59 8.66
N LEU A 49 -5.71 8.95 8.72
CA LEU A 49 -5.22 8.34 9.95
C LEU A 49 -4.90 9.40 11.03
N GLN A 50 -4.22 10.49 10.64
CA GLN A 50 -3.93 11.60 11.55
C GLN A 50 -5.20 12.26 12.09
N ALA A 51 -6.24 12.42 11.27
CA ALA A 51 -7.52 12.98 11.68
C ALA A 51 -8.22 12.17 12.79
N VAL A 52 -7.91 10.88 12.92
CA VAL A 52 -8.45 10.00 13.98
C VAL A 52 -7.43 9.62 15.04
N GLY A 53 -6.28 10.32 15.09
CA GLY A 53 -5.34 10.27 16.19
C GLY A 53 -4.16 9.29 16.05
N TYR A 54 -3.91 8.75 14.84
CA TYR A 54 -2.68 8.00 14.58
C TYR A 54 -1.50 8.94 14.30
N GLU A 55 -0.31 8.48 14.68
CA GLU A 55 0.95 9.04 14.20
C GLU A 55 1.32 8.33 12.88
N THR A 56 1.70 9.09 11.86
CA THR A 56 2.08 8.53 10.56
C THR A 56 3.45 9.02 10.12
N TYR A 57 4.21 8.14 9.51
CA TYR A 57 5.43 8.46 8.81
C TYR A 57 5.27 8.01 7.35
N ILE A 58 5.57 8.89 6.38
CA ILE A 58 5.54 8.55 4.96
C ILE A 58 6.96 8.59 4.43
N MET A 59 7.40 7.51 3.82
CA MET A 59 8.65 7.48 3.06
C MET A 59 8.42 6.79 1.72
N GLN A 60 8.71 7.50 0.65
CA GLN A 60 8.69 7.00 -0.71
C GLN A 60 10.09 7.13 -1.31
N ASP A 61 10.73 6.01 -1.50
CA ASP A 61 12.11 5.92 -1.98
C ASP A 61 12.33 4.56 -2.65
N ASP A 62 13.23 4.47 -3.62
CA ASP A 62 13.65 3.23 -4.27
C ASP A 62 14.75 2.49 -3.49
N ASP A 63 15.36 3.13 -2.49
CA ASP A 63 16.24 2.48 -1.51
C ASP A 63 15.41 1.76 -0.43
N LEU A 64 15.06 0.51 -0.71
CA LEU A 64 14.23 -0.30 0.19
C LEU A 64 14.90 -0.61 1.52
N ASP A 65 16.25 -0.62 1.60
CA ASP A 65 16.95 -0.78 2.87
C ASP A 65 16.76 0.47 3.73
N ALA A 66 16.93 1.66 3.16
CA ALA A 66 16.68 2.90 3.87
C ALA A 66 15.22 3.03 4.35
N VAL A 67 14.25 2.59 3.55
CA VAL A 67 12.82 2.55 3.93
C VAL A 67 12.61 1.65 5.15
N CYS A 68 13.11 0.41 5.10
CA CYS A 68 12.94 -0.55 6.19
C CYS A 68 13.65 -0.10 7.47
N GLU A 69 14.89 0.38 7.36
CA GLU A 69 15.66 0.89 8.50
C GLU A 69 14.97 2.09 9.14
N THR A 70 14.43 3.01 8.35
CA THR A 70 13.68 4.16 8.88
C THR A 70 12.43 3.72 9.63
N ALA A 71 11.67 2.75 9.08
CA ALA A 71 10.48 2.21 9.74
C ALA A 71 10.82 1.54 11.08
N ASN A 72 11.89 0.74 11.11
CA ASN A 72 12.37 0.04 12.30
C ASN A 72 12.88 1.04 13.36
N GLN A 73 13.68 2.03 12.96
CA GLN A 73 14.20 3.06 13.87
C GLN A 73 13.11 3.98 14.42
N TRP A 74 12.06 4.26 13.64
CA TRP A 74 10.90 5.03 14.10
C TRP A 74 10.01 4.23 15.05
N ASP A 75 10.25 2.93 15.19
CA ASP A 75 9.48 2.01 16.05
C ASP A 75 8.00 2.03 15.67
N ALA A 76 7.72 1.79 14.37
CA ALA A 76 6.36 1.72 13.86
C ALA A 76 5.60 0.52 14.45
N ASP A 77 4.32 0.67 14.74
CA ASP A 77 3.47 -0.45 15.18
C ASP A 77 3.07 -1.35 14.00
N ILE A 78 2.86 -0.75 12.82
CA ILE A 78 2.58 -1.46 11.56
C ILE A 78 3.24 -0.75 10.37
N PHE A 79 3.50 -1.51 9.33
CA PHE A 79 4.04 -1.05 8.05
C PHE A 79 3.08 -1.39 6.92
N VAL A 80 2.75 -0.40 6.07
CA VAL A 80 1.87 -0.58 4.90
C VAL A 80 2.56 -0.03 3.67
N SER A 81 2.99 -0.93 2.77
CA SER A 81 3.44 -0.58 1.43
C SER A 81 2.25 -0.49 0.49
N ILE A 82 2.21 0.52 -0.38
CA ILE A 82 1.09 0.81 -1.29
C ILE A 82 1.60 0.78 -2.71
N HIS A 83 1.06 -0.11 -3.54
CA HIS A 83 1.44 -0.37 -4.91
C HIS A 83 0.25 -0.38 -5.86
N CYS A 84 0.52 -0.35 -7.16
CA CYS A 84 -0.45 -0.63 -8.22
C CYS A 84 0.06 -1.80 -9.07
N ASN A 85 -0.74 -2.83 -9.20
CA ASN A 85 -0.42 -4.03 -9.96
C ASN A 85 -0.30 -3.76 -11.46
N SER A 86 0.39 -4.64 -12.16
CA SER A 86 0.45 -4.65 -13.61
C SER A 86 0.65 -6.08 -14.13
N ALA A 87 0.12 -6.39 -15.30
CA ALA A 87 0.26 -7.69 -15.93
C ALA A 87 0.40 -7.57 -17.45
N GLU A 88 0.98 -8.58 -18.10
CA GLU A 88 1.04 -8.64 -19.57
C GLU A 88 -0.36 -8.60 -20.21
N ASN A 89 -1.34 -9.25 -19.58
CA ASN A 89 -2.72 -9.20 -20.02
C ASN A 89 -3.40 -7.93 -19.45
N PRO A 90 -3.74 -6.93 -20.27
CA PRO A 90 -4.40 -5.71 -19.82
C PRO A 90 -5.83 -5.91 -19.32
N ALA A 91 -6.39 -7.11 -19.46
CA ALA A 91 -7.68 -7.47 -18.86
C ALA A 91 -7.53 -7.98 -17.41
N ALA A 92 -6.31 -8.12 -16.89
CA ALA A 92 -6.11 -8.42 -15.48
C ALA A 92 -6.67 -7.30 -14.62
N GLN A 93 -7.36 -7.66 -13.51
CA GLN A 93 -8.06 -6.71 -12.67
C GLN A 93 -8.14 -7.18 -11.23
N GLY A 94 -8.44 -6.25 -10.33
CA GLY A 94 -8.73 -6.50 -8.93
C GLY A 94 -7.63 -6.07 -7.97
N THR A 95 -7.92 -6.25 -6.70
CA THR A 95 -7.02 -5.94 -5.58
C THR A 95 -6.52 -7.19 -4.89
N GLU A 96 -5.30 -7.16 -4.40
CA GLU A 96 -4.68 -8.22 -3.62
C GLU A 96 -3.73 -7.64 -2.57
N THR A 97 -3.66 -8.27 -1.41
CA THR A 97 -2.75 -7.81 -0.36
C THR A 97 -1.80 -8.93 0.06
N PHE A 98 -0.53 -8.60 0.15
CA PHE A 98 0.53 -9.55 0.46
C PHE A 98 0.97 -9.42 1.91
N THR A 99 1.21 -10.59 2.54
CA THR A 99 1.94 -10.73 3.79
C THR A 99 3.25 -11.46 3.56
N HIS A 100 4.19 -11.38 4.50
CA HIS A 100 5.40 -12.19 4.44
C HIS A 100 5.05 -13.69 4.54
N THR A 101 5.84 -14.54 3.88
CA THR A 101 5.63 -16.00 3.85
C THR A 101 5.64 -16.68 5.22
N SER A 102 6.22 -16.04 6.24
CA SER A 102 6.21 -16.54 7.62
C SER A 102 5.00 -16.07 8.45
N ALA A 103 4.12 -15.22 7.89
CA ALA A 103 2.96 -14.73 8.60
C ALA A 103 1.97 -15.86 8.88
N GLY A 104 1.65 -16.08 10.14
CA GLY A 104 0.65 -17.09 10.53
C GLY A 104 -0.78 -16.60 10.25
N PRO A 105 -1.77 -17.52 10.17
CA PRO A 105 -3.14 -17.19 9.80
C PRO A 105 -3.84 -16.21 10.76
N ASN A 106 -3.37 -16.13 12.00
CA ASN A 106 -3.94 -15.24 13.02
C ASN A 106 -3.00 -14.09 13.38
N SER A 107 -1.94 -13.86 12.60
CA SER A 107 -1.00 -12.77 12.84
C SER A 107 -1.66 -11.40 12.60
N VAL A 108 -1.07 -10.36 13.20
CA VAL A 108 -1.52 -8.98 12.96
C VAL A 108 -1.39 -8.62 11.48
N SER A 109 -0.32 -9.05 10.79
CA SER A 109 -0.17 -8.85 9.34
C SER A 109 -1.31 -9.46 8.55
N THR A 110 -1.76 -10.69 8.90
CA THR A 110 -2.86 -11.35 8.19
C THR A 110 -4.20 -10.65 8.44
N LYS A 111 -4.46 -10.20 9.67
CA LYS A 111 -5.65 -9.39 9.98
C LYS A 111 -5.63 -8.07 9.22
N LEU A 112 -4.50 -7.38 9.21
CA LEU A 112 -4.31 -6.12 8.49
C LEU A 112 -4.53 -6.30 6.99
N ALA A 113 -3.97 -7.36 6.41
CA ALA A 113 -4.16 -7.67 5.00
C ALA A 113 -5.63 -7.92 4.66
N ASN A 114 -6.34 -8.75 5.46
CA ASN A 114 -7.75 -9.03 5.24
C ASN A 114 -8.58 -7.75 5.35
N ASN A 115 -8.43 -6.99 6.42
CA ASN A 115 -9.24 -5.79 6.65
C ASN A 115 -9.02 -4.74 5.54
N ILE A 116 -7.79 -4.52 5.07
CA ILE A 116 -7.52 -3.59 3.97
C ILE A 116 -8.12 -4.11 2.66
N ASN A 117 -7.91 -5.40 2.35
CA ASN A 117 -8.43 -5.99 1.12
C ASN A 117 -9.95 -5.95 1.06
N ASP A 118 -10.62 -6.32 2.15
CA ASP A 118 -12.09 -6.29 2.25
C ASP A 118 -12.63 -4.88 2.03
N GLN A 119 -12.01 -3.88 2.67
CA GLN A 119 -12.40 -2.47 2.49
C GLN A 119 -12.21 -1.98 1.05
N LEU A 120 -11.13 -2.39 0.37
CA LEU A 120 -10.91 -2.05 -1.04
C LEU A 120 -11.95 -2.70 -1.96
N VAL A 121 -12.24 -3.99 -1.76
CA VAL A 121 -13.24 -4.72 -2.52
C VAL A 121 -14.62 -4.09 -2.35
N GLU A 122 -15.05 -3.87 -1.10
CA GLU A 122 -16.39 -3.35 -0.79
C GLU A 122 -16.58 -1.90 -1.24
N SER A 123 -15.58 -1.02 -1.00
CA SER A 123 -15.72 0.41 -1.27
C SER A 123 -15.64 0.77 -2.75
N LEU A 124 -14.90 -0.03 -3.54
CA LEU A 124 -14.55 0.31 -4.93
C LEU A 124 -15.11 -0.69 -5.95
N ASP A 125 -15.87 -1.70 -5.50
CA ASP A 125 -16.36 -2.78 -6.36
C ASP A 125 -15.23 -3.36 -7.22
N LEU A 126 -14.13 -3.75 -6.55
CA LEU A 126 -12.98 -4.38 -7.19
C LEU A 126 -13.11 -5.90 -7.16
N TYR A 127 -12.55 -6.55 -8.18
CA TYR A 127 -12.41 -8.00 -8.14
C TYR A 127 -11.48 -8.41 -7.00
N ASP A 128 -11.98 -9.28 -6.12
CA ASP A 128 -11.21 -9.81 -5.00
C ASP A 128 -10.25 -10.91 -5.47
N ARG A 129 -8.95 -10.62 -5.41
CA ARG A 129 -7.88 -11.58 -5.69
C ARG A 129 -7.35 -12.25 -4.43
N GLY A 130 -7.84 -11.81 -3.27
CA GLY A 130 -7.53 -12.35 -1.95
C GLY A 130 -6.17 -11.97 -1.40
N ILE A 131 -5.88 -12.57 -0.25
CA ILE A 131 -4.62 -12.40 0.46
C ILE A 131 -3.59 -13.40 -0.06
N LYS A 132 -2.37 -12.93 -0.28
CA LYS A 132 -1.25 -13.73 -0.77
C LYS A 132 -0.05 -13.65 0.15
N SER A 133 0.87 -14.56 -0.05
CA SER A 133 2.15 -14.57 0.67
C SER A 133 3.31 -14.41 -0.30
N ALA A 134 4.24 -13.51 0.01
CA ALA A 134 5.44 -13.29 -0.77
C ALA A 134 6.63 -12.93 0.12
N ASN A 135 7.85 -13.20 -0.37
CA ASN A 135 9.08 -12.84 0.31
C ASN A 135 9.59 -11.47 -0.19
N PHE A 136 8.72 -10.47 -0.25
CA PHE A 136 9.11 -9.12 -0.64
C PHE A 136 10.07 -8.50 0.38
N TRP A 137 10.98 -7.67 -0.11
CA TRP A 137 12.04 -7.08 0.71
C TRP A 137 11.48 -6.32 1.90
N VAL A 138 10.53 -5.43 1.67
CA VAL A 138 9.92 -4.61 2.71
C VAL A 138 9.10 -5.41 3.73
N LEU A 139 8.58 -6.57 3.36
CA LEU A 139 7.88 -7.47 4.29
C LEU A 139 8.83 -8.32 5.13
N ARG A 140 10.05 -8.56 4.62
CA ARG A 140 11.06 -9.39 5.28
C ARG A 140 11.97 -8.60 6.22
N LYS A 141 12.22 -7.32 5.90
CA LYS A 141 13.22 -6.47 6.57
C LYS A 141 12.63 -5.51 7.60
N THR A 142 11.32 -5.42 7.68
CA THR A 142 10.62 -4.67 8.71
C THR A 142 10.37 -5.55 9.94
N ASP A 143 10.53 -4.99 11.13
CA ASP A 143 10.44 -5.70 12.42
C ASP A 143 9.00 -5.80 12.94
N MET A 144 8.11 -4.92 12.47
CA MET A 144 6.72 -4.86 12.84
C MET A 144 5.83 -5.65 11.88
N PRO A 145 4.55 -5.91 12.22
CA PRO A 145 3.56 -6.43 11.27
C PRO A 145 3.50 -5.57 10.01
N ALA A 146 3.65 -6.21 8.84
CA ALA A 146 3.78 -5.53 7.56
C ALA A 146 2.89 -6.16 6.50
N VAL A 147 2.38 -5.31 5.59
CA VAL A 147 1.63 -5.71 4.39
C VAL A 147 2.08 -4.90 3.18
N LEU A 148 1.90 -5.48 1.98
CA LEU A 148 2.01 -4.78 0.71
C LEU A 148 0.68 -4.91 -0.02
N VAL A 149 0.09 -3.77 -0.34
CA VAL A 149 -1.23 -3.65 -0.96
C VAL A 149 -1.08 -3.35 -2.44
N GLU A 150 -1.55 -4.23 -3.29
CA GLU A 150 -1.72 -4.00 -4.72
C GLU A 150 -3.14 -3.49 -4.95
N THR A 151 -3.28 -2.18 -5.08
CA THR A 151 -4.58 -1.50 -5.04
C THR A 151 -5.48 -1.85 -6.22
N ALA A 152 -4.95 -1.80 -7.44
CA ALA A 152 -5.62 -2.15 -8.69
C ALA A 152 -4.59 -2.24 -9.83
N PHE A 153 -4.97 -2.74 -11.00
CA PHE A 153 -4.06 -2.87 -12.16
C PHE A 153 -3.97 -1.56 -12.95
N ILE A 154 -2.81 -0.89 -12.87
CA ILE A 154 -2.60 0.40 -13.53
C ILE A 154 -2.62 0.33 -15.05
N ASN A 155 -2.29 -0.83 -15.63
CA ASN A 155 -2.32 -1.06 -17.08
C ASN A 155 -3.68 -1.57 -17.59
N ASN A 156 -4.67 -1.74 -16.72
CA ASN A 156 -6.07 -1.95 -17.09
C ASN A 156 -6.77 -0.59 -17.22
N PRO A 157 -7.30 -0.20 -18.39
CA PRO A 157 -7.87 1.14 -18.57
C PRO A 157 -9.01 1.50 -17.62
N THR A 158 -9.84 0.52 -17.26
CA THR A 158 -10.96 0.74 -16.32
C THR A 158 -10.46 0.95 -14.90
N GLU A 159 -9.46 0.19 -14.48
CA GLU A 159 -8.88 0.32 -13.14
C GLU A 159 -7.95 1.52 -13.02
N GLU A 160 -7.20 1.87 -14.08
CA GLU A 160 -6.47 3.14 -14.12
C GLU A 160 -7.42 4.33 -13.96
N ASP A 161 -8.61 4.26 -14.60
CA ASP A 161 -9.63 5.30 -14.42
C ASP A 161 -10.14 5.40 -12.97
N LYS A 162 -10.38 4.27 -12.30
CA LYS A 162 -10.69 4.23 -10.87
C LYS A 162 -9.56 4.82 -10.02
N LEU A 163 -8.30 4.40 -10.25
CA LEU A 163 -7.13 4.90 -9.52
C LEU A 163 -7.00 6.42 -9.59
N LEU A 164 -7.29 7.01 -10.76
CA LEU A 164 -7.17 8.45 -10.99
C LEU A 164 -8.36 9.26 -10.47
N ASN A 165 -9.59 8.75 -10.64
CA ASN A 165 -10.80 9.49 -10.33
C ASN A 165 -11.40 9.16 -8.95
N GLN A 166 -11.00 8.04 -8.34
CA GLN A 166 -11.45 7.60 -7.02
C GLN A 166 -10.28 7.42 -6.04
N THR A 167 -9.19 8.16 -6.23
CA THR A 167 -7.98 8.11 -5.38
C THR A 167 -8.31 8.28 -3.90
N ASP A 168 -9.29 9.15 -3.59
CA ASP A 168 -9.77 9.39 -2.23
C ASP A 168 -10.43 8.14 -1.63
N GLU A 169 -11.23 7.41 -2.40
CA GLU A 169 -11.90 6.19 -1.93
C GLU A 169 -10.89 5.05 -1.66
N PHE A 170 -9.86 4.91 -2.51
CA PHE A 170 -8.74 3.99 -2.22
C PHE A 170 -8.08 4.33 -0.88
N ALA A 171 -7.80 5.60 -0.65
CA ALA A 171 -7.16 6.04 0.59
C ALA A 171 -8.04 5.82 1.82
N ARG A 172 -9.35 6.09 1.71
CA ARG A 172 -10.32 5.84 2.78
C ARG A 172 -10.43 4.35 3.10
N ALA A 173 -10.48 3.50 2.07
CA ALA A 173 -10.55 2.04 2.24
C ALA A 173 -9.32 1.52 3.00
N ILE A 174 -8.11 1.92 2.60
CA ILE A 174 -6.88 1.54 3.30
C ILE A 174 -6.87 2.05 4.75
N ALA A 175 -7.23 3.32 4.98
CA ALA A 175 -7.26 3.89 6.33
C ALA A 175 -8.30 3.20 7.24
N ARG A 176 -9.47 2.82 6.71
CA ARG A 176 -10.47 2.04 7.44
C ARG A 176 -9.95 0.65 7.79
N GLY A 177 -9.35 -0.08 6.85
CA GLY A 177 -8.78 -1.40 7.10
C GLY A 177 -7.70 -1.36 8.20
N ILE A 178 -6.87 -0.31 8.25
CA ILE A 178 -5.92 -0.08 9.33
C ILE A 178 -6.65 0.13 10.66
N SER A 179 -7.68 0.98 10.70
CA SER A 179 -8.46 1.28 11.91
C SER A 179 -9.23 0.06 12.41
N ASP A 180 -9.81 -0.73 11.51
CA ASP A 180 -10.51 -1.98 11.82
C ASP A 180 -9.53 -3.00 12.45
N THR A 181 -8.29 -3.05 11.95
CA THR A 181 -7.25 -3.89 12.53
C THR A 181 -6.89 -3.43 13.93
N ALA A 182 -6.71 -2.13 14.15
CA ALA A 182 -6.37 -1.59 15.45
C ALA A 182 -7.46 -1.87 16.52
N ALA A 183 -8.71 -1.98 16.12
CA ALA A 183 -9.82 -2.35 17.00
C ALA A 183 -9.83 -3.84 17.39
N GLN A 184 -9.05 -4.70 16.69
CA GLN A 184 -9.03 -6.16 16.85
C GLN A 184 -7.79 -6.69 17.57
N VAL A 185 -6.83 -5.81 17.97
CA VAL A 185 -5.51 -6.22 18.53
C VAL A 185 -5.10 -5.55 19.81
#